data_0601b8e6b2918902d508590b3578ad69
#
_entry.id   0601b8e6b2918902d508590b3578ad69
#
_cell.length_a   1.000
_cell.length_b   1.000
_cell.length_c   1.000
_cell.angle_alpha   90.00
_cell.angle_beta   90.00
_cell.angle_gamma   90.00
#
_symmetry.space_group_name_H-M   'P 1'
#
loop_
_entity.id
_entity.type
_entity.pdbx_description
1 polymer ?
#
loop_
_entity_poly.entity_id
_entity_poly.type
_entity_poly.pdbx_seq_one_letter_code
_entity_poly.pdbx_strand_id
1 'polypeptide(L)'
;MKKSMIISKEMVTFAELNKQSMMKRTILTLVTLLGMVSAWSQTDEISKEQADKLNAITIKLMDQKRYDDAIKAKERELVILKSLYGETDSTYIKQFAFSAKLYYRNKQSAEAINVIEKAANLYATNVSNNDALYAYYLDNLSLYQLSVNDYVKAAENCRKALTIYEKLGRNDYDLAVILMHMAEASHYIDQTSEAIKYELRSLNIIKKICGEHSDEYLEELPYLHKYYTAVNDEKNAKLVEDKIARLNKEKEEGIVDLPEPIIFKSAKECREHNSDAFECIKYYLTHKVSAPQIDQAARYILNWSEASADVTINIGKEMAPLASEKNPAYLVAYIASCCYVCLTENMKELDEQHFIQAIDILLQFYKPNSQLTGKVDLLENYLKLQEKGKLEKTLRKVFAEEKK
;
A
#
# COMPACT_ATOMS: atom_id res chain seq x y z
N MET A 1 24.26 -26.06 -20.56
CA MET A 1 23.98 -24.63 -20.77
C MET A 1 23.02 -24.26 -21.89
N LYS A 2 22.93 -25.00 -23.04
CA LYS A 2 21.97 -24.64 -24.13
C LYS A 2 20.48 -24.97 -23.85
N LYS A 3 20.16 -25.97 -23.03
CA LYS A 3 18.74 -26.32 -22.71
C LYS A 3 18.04 -25.38 -21.74
N SER A 4 18.75 -24.75 -20.80
CA SER A 4 18.15 -23.80 -19.85
C SER A 4 17.81 -22.44 -20.49
N MET A 5 18.54 -22.09 -21.57
CA MET A 5 18.33 -20.84 -22.30
C MET A 5 17.12 -20.90 -23.26
N ILE A 6 16.73 -22.10 -23.71
CA ILE A 6 15.57 -22.30 -24.57
C ILE A 6 14.28 -22.24 -23.76
N ILE A 7 14.24 -22.85 -22.57
CA ILE A 7 13.07 -22.81 -21.67
C ILE A 7 12.77 -21.37 -21.18
N SER A 8 13.80 -20.57 -20.92
CA SER A 8 13.60 -19.18 -20.51
C SER A 8 13.07 -18.31 -21.67
N LYS A 9 13.48 -18.56 -22.91
CA LYS A 9 12.97 -17.85 -24.09
C LYS A 9 11.52 -18.22 -24.42
N GLU A 10 11.14 -19.47 -24.28
CA GLU A 10 9.75 -19.91 -24.52
C GLU A 10 8.80 -19.41 -23.42
N MET A 11 9.22 -19.36 -22.16
CA MET A 11 8.42 -18.76 -21.07
C MET A 11 8.24 -17.25 -21.24
N VAL A 12 9.26 -16.54 -21.69
CA VAL A 12 9.15 -15.09 -21.98
C VAL A 12 8.21 -14.85 -23.16
N THR A 13 8.30 -15.66 -24.24
CA THR A 13 7.39 -15.56 -25.41
C THR A 13 5.95 -15.92 -25.04
N PHE A 14 5.73 -16.91 -24.16
CA PHE A 14 4.38 -17.28 -23.71
C PHE A 14 3.77 -16.20 -22.79
N ALA A 15 4.57 -15.57 -21.94
CA ALA A 15 4.14 -14.43 -21.12
C ALA A 15 3.83 -13.19 -21.97
N GLU A 16 4.62 -12.92 -23.01
CA GLU A 16 4.38 -11.82 -23.96
C GLU A 16 3.16 -12.08 -24.84
N LEU A 17 2.94 -13.31 -25.31
CA LEU A 17 1.75 -13.71 -26.08
C LEU A 17 0.47 -13.61 -25.22
N ASN A 18 0.51 -14.03 -23.96
CA ASN A 18 -0.61 -13.86 -23.03
C ASN A 18 -0.87 -12.37 -22.70
N LYS A 19 0.19 -11.58 -22.54
CA LYS A 19 0.08 -10.13 -22.32
C LYS A 19 -0.52 -9.42 -23.54
N GLN A 20 -0.12 -9.80 -24.75
CA GLN A 20 -0.71 -9.30 -26.01
C GLN A 20 -2.16 -9.77 -26.21
N SER A 21 -2.48 -11.02 -25.87
CA SER A 21 -3.86 -11.54 -25.93
C SER A 21 -4.78 -10.87 -24.93
N MET A 22 -4.31 -10.68 -23.67
CA MET A 22 -5.03 -9.90 -22.66
C MET A 22 -5.20 -8.44 -23.10
N MET A 23 -4.14 -7.80 -23.61
CA MET A 23 -4.18 -6.43 -24.09
C MET A 23 -5.14 -6.27 -25.28
N LYS A 24 -5.17 -7.21 -26.24
CA LYS A 24 -6.13 -7.20 -27.36
C LYS A 24 -7.58 -7.41 -26.89
N ARG A 25 -7.82 -8.30 -25.92
CA ARG A 25 -9.15 -8.49 -25.32
C ARG A 25 -9.60 -7.24 -24.53
N THR A 26 -8.68 -6.60 -23.80
CA THR A 26 -8.95 -5.36 -23.05
C THR A 26 -9.20 -4.18 -24.00
N ILE A 27 -8.45 -4.09 -25.11
CA ILE A 27 -8.65 -3.07 -26.13
C ILE A 27 -9.98 -3.30 -26.86
N LEU A 28 -10.34 -4.55 -27.19
CA LEU A 28 -11.61 -4.87 -27.84
C LEU A 28 -12.82 -4.58 -26.94
N THR A 29 -12.71 -4.87 -25.65
CA THR A 29 -13.76 -4.53 -24.64
C THR A 29 -13.85 -3.01 -24.42
N LEU A 30 -12.73 -2.28 -24.47
CA LEU A 30 -12.70 -0.82 -24.35
C LEU A 30 -13.19 -0.13 -25.62
N VAL A 31 -12.88 -0.67 -26.80
CA VAL A 31 -13.39 -0.14 -28.08
C VAL A 31 -14.90 -0.40 -28.21
N THR A 32 -15.40 -1.55 -27.72
CA THR A 32 -16.86 -1.80 -27.64
C THR A 32 -17.53 -0.90 -26.59
N LEU A 33 -16.90 -0.64 -25.45
CA LEU A 33 -17.40 0.29 -24.43
C LEU A 33 -17.35 1.76 -24.92
N LEU A 34 -16.27 2.18 -25.60
CA LEU A 34 -16.17 3.51 -26.24
C LEU A 34 -17.11 3.64 -27.46
N GLY A 35 -17.31 2.57 -28.22
CA GLY A 35 -18.28 2.49 -29.30
C GLY A 35 -19.73 2.54 -28.81
N MET A 36 -20.03 1.94 -27.66
CA MET A 36 -21.35 2.06 -27.01
C MET A 36 -21.60 3.49 -26.51
N VAL A 37 -20.58 4.20 -26.05
CA VAL A 37 -20.68 5.59 -25.60
C VAL A 37 -20.89 6.57 -26.77
N SER A 38 -20.42 6.26 -27.98
CA SER A 38 -20.65 7.08 -29.18
C SER A 38 -21.99 6.80 -29.86
N ALA A 39 -22.66 5.70 -29.50
CA ALA A 39 -23.98 5.31 -30.04
C ALA A 39 -25.16 5.79 -29.19
N TRP A 40 -24.90 6.55 -28.13
CA TRP A 40 -25.98 7.10 -27.31
C TRP A 40 -26.69 8.21 -28.09
N SER A 41 -27.89 7.89 -28.51
CA SER A 41 -28.79 8.88 -29.12
C SER A 41 -29.22 9.90 -28.07
N GLN A 42 -29.52 11.12 -28.49
CA GLN A 42 -29.94 12.27 -27.65
C GLN A 42 -31.25 12.01 -26.83
N THR A 43 -31.71 10.80 -26.70
CA THR A 43 -32.98 10.44 -26.05
C THR A 43 -32.80 9.59 -24.78
N ASP A 44 -31.56 9.20 -24.39
CA ASP A 44 -31.38 8.45 -23.15
C ASP A 44 -31.46 9.38 -21.92
N GLU A 45 -32.33 9.02 -20.99
CA GLU A 45 -32.50 9.74 -19.75
C GLU A 45 -31.21 9.85 -18.97
N ILE A 46 -30.76 11.08 -18.68
CA ILE A 46 -29.52 11.36 -17.92
C ILE A 46 -29.66 10.75 -16.54
N SER A 47 -28.80 9.79 -16.20
CA SER A 47 -28.91 9.05 -14.95
C SER A 47 -27.60 9.04 -14.16
N LYS A 48 -27.74 8.92 -12.84
CA LYS A 48 -26.60 8.72 -11.94
C LYS A 48 -25.80 7.46 -12.31
N GLU A 49 -26.47 6.40 -12.72
CA GLU A 49 -25.79 5.14 -13.14
C GLU A 49 -24.85 5.36 -14.31
N GLN A 50 -25.18 6.24 -15.23
CA GLN A 50 -24.27 6.60 -16.35
C GLN A 50 -23.03 7.34 -15.85
N ALA A 51 -23.20 8.28 -14.90
CA ALA A 51 -22.07 8.97 -14.27
C ALA A 51 -21.15 7.99 -13.53
N ASP A 52 -21.73 7.07 -12.74
CA ASP A 52 -20.98 6.06 -11.98
C ASP A 52 -20.18 5.12 -12.92
N LYS A 53 -20.74 4.73 -14.05
CA LYS A 53 -20.04 3.94 -15.09
C LYS A 53 -18.86 4.71 -15.69
N LEU A 54 -19.05 6.01 -16.00
CA LEU A 54 -17.96 6.85 -16.52
C LEU A 54 -16.86 7.07 -15.49
N ASN A 55 -17.20 7.23 -14.21
CA ASN A 55 -16.22 7.30 -13.12
C ASN A 55 -15.39 6.01 -13.03
N ALA A 56 -16.02 4.84 -13.09
CA ALA A 56 -15.32 3.56 -13.08
C ALA A 56 -14.37 3.41 -14.29
N ILE A 57 -14.81 3.86 -15.48
CA ILE A 57 -13.97 3.91 -16.69
C ILE A 57 -12.79 4.85 -16.48
N THR A 58 -13.01 6.04 -15.91
CA THR A 58 -11.97 7.03 -15.62
C THR A 58 -10.88 6.45 -14.73
N ILE A 59 -11.25 5.79 -13.62
CA ILE A 59 -10.31 5.15 -12.70
C ILE A 59 -9.49 4.08 -13.42
N LYS A 60 -10.14 3.20 -14.19
CA LYS A 60 -9.46 2.15 -14.95
C LYS A 60 -8.47 2.72 -15.99
N LEU A 61 -8.84 3.80 -16.68
CA LEU A 61 -7.95 4.47 -17.64
C LEU A 61 -6.76 5.15 -16.95
N MET A 62 -7.00 5.73 -15.77
CA MET A 62 -5.94 6.31 -14.93
C MET A 62 -4.93 5.25 -14.49
N ASP A 63 -5.38 4.06 -14.04
CA ASP A 63 -4.50 2.95 -13.65
C ASP A 63 -3.67 2.44 -14.84
N GLN A 64 -4.21 2.53 -16.05
CA GLN A 64 -3.50 2.23 -17.30
C GLN A 64 -2.61 3.38 -17.78
N LYS A 65 -2.52 4.50 -17.04
CA LYS A 65 -1.79 5.72 -17.40
C LYS A 65 -2.27 6.37 -18.71
N ARG A 66 -3.51 6.11 -19.11
CA ARG A 66 -4.17 6.67 -20.30
C ARG A 66 -4.92 7.95 -19.92
N TYR A 67 -4.16 8.97 -19.55
CA TYR A 67 -4.72 10.18 -18.94
C TYR A 67 -5.60 10.99 -19.88
N ASP A 68 -5.26 11.11 -21.18
CA ASP A 68 -6.09 11.82 -22.17
C ASP A 68 -7.49 11.19 -22.29
N ASP A 69 -7.56 9.86 -22.31
CA ASP A 69 -8.84 9.16 -22.38
C ASP A 69 -9.60 9.25 -21.05
N ALA A 70 -8.88 9.21 -19.92
CA ALA A 70 -9.47 9.40 -18.60
C ALA A 70 -10.08 10.81 -18.45
N ILE A 71 -9.41 11.86 -18.93
CA ILE A 71 -9.92 13.23 -18.94
C ILE A 71 -11.22 13.30 -19.73
N LYS A 72 -11.26 12.74 -20.95
CA LYS A 72 -12.47 12.74 -21.78
C LYS A 72 -13.64 12.02 -21.12
N ALA A 73 -13.38 10.89 -20.45
CA ALA A 73 -14.41 10.16 -19.71
C ALA A 73 -14.92 10.98 -18.52
N LYS A 74 -14.00 11.65 -17.78
CA LYS A 74 -14.35 12.51 -16.66
C LYS A 74 -15.15 13.74 -17.09
N GLU A 75 -14.80 14.37 -18.19
CA GLU A 75 -15.55 15.50 -18.75
C GLU A 75 -17.02 15.13 -19.05
N ARG A 76 -17.24 13.94 -19.64
CA ARG A 76 -18.60 13.44 -19.89
C ARG A 76 -19.37 13.15 -18.59
N GLU A 77 -18.70 12.55 -17.60
CA GLU A 77 -19.27 12.35 -16.26
C GLU A 77 -19.69 13.69 -15.64
N LEU A 78 -18.82 14.71 -15.72
CA LEU A 78 -19.11 16.04 -15.16
C LEU A 78 -20.29 16.73 -15.84
N VAL A 79 -20.51 16.54 -17.14
CA VAL A 79 -21.70 17.05 -17.83
C VAL A 79 -22.97 16.44 -17.25
N ILE A 80 -22.98 15.13 -17.00
CA ILE A 80 -24.09 14.43 -16.39
C ILE A 80 -24.32 14.93 -14.95
N LEU A 81 -23.27 14.96 -14.12
CA LEU A 81 -23.38 15.40 -12.73
C LEU A 81 -23.83 16.84 -12.60
N LYS A 82 -23.38 17.72 -13.50
CA LYS A 82 -23.83 19.11 -13.57
C LYS A 82 -25.31 19.20 -13.88
N SER A 83 -25.82 18.37 -14.80
CA SER A 83 -27.24 18.35 -15.15
C SER A 83 -28.10 17.81 -14.01
N LEU A 84 -27.61 16.81 -13.25
CA LEU A 84 -28.34 16.18 -12.15
C LEU A 84 -28.37 17.04 -10.88
N TYR A 85 -27.24 17.64 -10.52
CA TYR A 85 -27.03 18.25 -9.19
C TYR A 85 -26.72 19.74 -9.24
N GLY A 86 -26.28 20.27 -10.39
CA GLY A 86 -25.77 21.62 -10.50
C GLY A 86 -24.28 21.75 -10.13
N GLU A 87 -23.67 22.89 -10.48
CA GLU A 87 -22.23 23.13 -10.25
C GLU A 87 -21.89 23.38 -8.78
N THR A 88 -22.84 23.76 -7.96
CA THR A 88 -22.64 24.10 -6.54
C THR A 88 -22.82 22.91 -5.61
N ASP A 89 -23.30 21.78 -6.13
CA ASP A 89 -23.45 20.57 -5.34
C ASP A 89 -22.10 19.93 -5.00
N SER A 90 -22.00 19.43 -3.77
CA SER A 90 -20.76 18.83 -3.27
C SER A 90 -20.31 17.62 -4.08
N THR A 91 -21.22 16.83 -4.66
CA THR A 91 -20.91 15.67 -5.50
C THR A 91 -20.24 16.13 -6.79
N TYR A 92 -20.80 17.14 -7.46
CA TYR A 92 -20.19 17.72 -8.65
C TYR A 92 -18.81 18.30 -8.34
N ILE A 93 -18.69 19.12 -7.28
CA ILE A 93 -17.45 19.79 -6.91
C ILE A 93 -16.33 18.77 -6.64
N LYS A 94 -16.63 17.66 -5.93
CA LYS A 94 -15.65 16.59 -5.66
C LYS A 94 -15.15 15.93 -6.93
N GLN A 95 -16.03 15.61 -7.86
CA GLN A 95 -15.65 14.99 -9.13
C GLN A 95 -14.94 15.98 -10.07
N PHE A 96 -15.32 17.26 -10.01
CA PHE A 96 -14.62 18.32 -10.73
C PHE A 96 -13.20 18.51 -10.17
N ALA A 97 -13.02 18.54 -8.85
CA ALA A 97 -11.70 18.60 -8.23
C ALA A 97 -10.83 17.37 -8.60
N PHE A 98 -11.44 16.17 -8.70
CA PHE A 98 -10.73 14.98 -9.14
C PHE A 98 -10.14 15.11 -10.56
N SER A 99 -10.79 15.83 -11.45
CA SER A 99 -10.25 16.05 -12.81
C SER A 99 -8.91 16.79 -12.81
N ALA A 100 -8.64 17.65 -11.81
CA ALA A 100 -7.35 18.31 -11.67
C ALA A 100 -6.20 17.30 -11.52
N LYS A 101 -6.42 16.22 -10.78
CA LYS A 101 -5.42 15.13 -10.65
C LYS A 101 -5.12 14.47 -11.99
N LEU A 102 -6.11 14.31 -12.85
CA LEU A 102 -5.92 13.75 -14.19
C LEU A 102 -5.09 14.67 -15.06
N TYR A 103 -5.40 15.98 -15.09
CA TYR A 103 -4.61 16.98 -15.80
C TYR A 103 -3.16 17.01 -15.29
N TYR A 104 -2.95 17.02 -13.98
CA TYR A 104 -1.62 17.00 -13.40
C TYR A 104 -0.83 15.73 -13.80
N ARG A 105 -1.45 14.55 -13.71
CA ARG A 105 -0.83 13.28 -14.14
C ARG A 105 -0.53 13.27 -15.65
N ASN A 106 -1.30 14.02 -16.44
CA ASN A 106 -1.09 14.22 -17.87
C ASN A 106 -0.08 15.34 -18.18
N LYS A 107 0.63 15.86 -17.17
CA LYS A 107 1.61 16.95 -17.29
C LYS A 107 1.02 18.29 -17.77
N GLN A 108 -0.26 18.49 -17.56
CA GLN A 108 -1.02 19.71 -17.87
C GLN A 108 -1.22 20.50 -16.56
N SER A 109 -0.11 20.99 -15.97
CA SER A 109 -0.14 21.62 -14.65
C SER A 109 -0.96 22.92 -14.63
N ALA A 110 -0.98 23.69 -15.72
CA ALA A 110 -1.77 24.92 -15.79
C ALA A 110 -3.27 24.64 -15.73
N GLU A 111 -3.75 23.62 -16.45
CA GLU A 111 -5.13 23.16 -16.42
C GLU A 111 -5.48 22.60 -15.04
N ALA A 112 -4.58 21.82 -14.44
CA ALA A 112 -4.75 21.28 -13.10
C ALA A 112 -4.95 22.40 -12.06
N ILE A 113 -4.13 23.45 -12.10
CA ILE A 113 -4.24 24.65 -11.25
C ILE A 113 -5.60 25.31 -11.43
N ASN A 114 -6.00 25.59 -12.68
CA ASN A 114 -7.27 26.26 -12.97
C ASN A 114 -8.46 25.45 -12.43
N VAL A 115 -8.45 24.14 -12.61
CA VAL A 115 -9.53 23.26 -12.18
C VAL A 115 -9.60 23.19 -10.65
N ILE A 116 -8.47 22.96 -9.97
CA ILE A 116 -8.48 22.80 -8.51
C ILE A 116 -8.77 24.11 -7.79
N GLU A 117 -8.30 25.25 -8.32
CA GLU A 117 -8.61 26.56 -7.79
C GLU A 117 -10.11 26.86 -7.89
N LYS A 118 -10.72 26.60 -9.06
CA LYS A 118 -12.17 26.75 -9.23
C LYS A 118 -12.94 25.79 -8.30
N ALA A 119 -12.51 24.55 -8.16
CA ALA A 119 -13.14 23.58 -7.27
C ALA A 119 -13.05 24.00 -5.81
N ALA A 120 -11.88 24.45 -5.34
CA ALA A 120 -11.69 24.97 -3.99
C ALA A 120 -12.57 26.19 -3.71
N ASN A 121 -12.67 27.12 -4.63
CA ASN A 121 -13.54 28.30 -4.49
C ASN A 121 -15.04 27.92 -4.45
N LEU A 122 -15.47 27.01 -5.32
CA LEU A 122 -16.85 26.51 -5.29
C LEU A 122 -17.15 25.81 -3.97
N TYR A 123 -16.24 24.98 -3.49
CA TYR A 123 -16.39 24.24 -2.24
C TYR A 123 -16.42 25.19 -1.03
N ALA A 124 -15.49 26.14 -0.98
CA ALA A 124 -15.42 27.13 0.08
C ALA A 124 -16.69 27.98 0.20
N THR A 125 -17.30 28.31 -0.96
CA THR A 125 -18.49 29.16 -1.00
C THR A 125 -19.79 28.43 -0.70
N ASN A 126 -19.91 27.18 -1.16
CA ASN A 126 -21.19 26.46 -1.14
C ASN A 126 -21.25 25.32 -0.12
N VAL A 127 -20.11 24.86 0.40
CA VAL A 127 -20.06 23.68 1.30
C VAL A 127 -19.32 24.03 2.59
N SER A 128 -17.98 24.21 2.54
CA SER A 128 -17.16 24.47 3.71
C SER A 128 -15.81 25.07 3.33
N ASN A 129 -15.30 25.98 4.14
CA ASN A 129 -13.96 26.58 3.99
C ASN A 129 -13.00 26.25 5.14
N ASN A 130 -13.37 25.31 6.01
CA ASN A 130 -12.61 24.99 7.23
C ASN A 130 -12.61 23.50 7.60
N ASP A 131 -12.91 22.62 6.63
CA ASP A 131 -12.85 21.18 6.82
C ASP A 131 -11.62 20.55 6.12
N ALA A 132 -11.41 19.26 6.39
CA ALA A 132 -10.28 18.52 5.84
C ALA A 132 -10.29 18.43 4.30
N LEU A 133 -11.48 18.41 3.67
CA LEU A 133 -11.55 18.32 2.21
C LEU A 133 -11.17 19.64 1.54
N TYR A 134 -11.57 20.77 2.12
CA TYR A 134 -11.11 22.06 1.63
C TYR A 134 -9.59 22.21 1.76
N ALA A 135 -9.03 21.81 2.92
CA ALA A 135 -7.58 21.82 3.12
C ALA A 135 -6.87 20.90 2.11
N TYR A 136 -7.43 19.72 1.80
CA TYR A 136 -6.92 18.83 0.76
C TYR A 136 -6.91 19.49 -0.63
N TYR A 137 -7.93 20.30 -0.98
CA TYR A 137 -7.91 21.04 -2.25
C TYR A 137 -6.84 22.11 -2.28
N LEU A 138 -6.63 22.84 -1.17
CA LEU A 138 -5.55 23.82 -1.05
C LEU A 138 -4.17 23.18 -1.16
N ASP A 139 -3.98 21.99 -0.58
CA ASP A 139 -2.74 21.24 -0.68
C ASP A 139 -2.46 20.76 -2.11
N ASN A 140 -3.46 20.18 -2.79
CA ASN A 140 -3.31 19.83 -4.21
C ASN A 140 -3.00 21.06 -5.08
N LEU A 141 -3.63 22.22 -4.80
CA LEU A 141 -3.32 23.47 -5.49
C LEU A 141 -1.86 23.86 -5.26
N SER A 142 -1.36 23.72 -4.03
CA SER A 142 0.05 23.99 -3.70
C SER A 142 0.99 23.08 -4.47
N LEU A 143 0.72 21.76 -4.50
CA LEU A 143 1.50 20.79 -5.27
C LEU A 143 1.59 21.16 -6.75
N TYR A 144 0.47 21.56 -7.36
CA TYR A 144 0.46 21.92 -8.77
C TYR A 144 1.19 23.25 -9.01
N GLN A 145 1.11 24.20 -8.09
CA GLN A 145 1.86 25.47 -8.13
C GLN A 145 3.37 25.24 -7.97
N LEU A 146 3.80 24.33 -7.08
CA LEU A 146 5.20 23.88 -6.97
C LEU A 146 5.71 23.35 -8.31
N SER A 147 4.90 22.54 -9.01
CA SER A 147 5.30 21.96 -10.29
C SER A 147 5.52 22.97 -11.43
N VAL A 148 5.04 24.20 -11.26
CA VAL A 148 5.25 25.33 -12.19
C VAL A 148 6.11 26.44 -11.58
N ASN A 149 6.77 26.18 -10.46
CA ASN A 149 7.64 27.10 -9.72
C ASN A 149 6.93 28.36 -9.16
N ASP A 150 5.61 28.30 -8.94
CA ASP A 150 4.87 29.40 -8.27
C ASP A 150 4.92 29.20 -6.75
N TYR A 151 6.15 29.26 -6.20
CA TYR A 151 6.45 28.93 -4.81
C TYR A 151 5.75 29.83 -3.80
N VAL A 152 5.53 31.11 -4.14
CA VAL A 152 4.86 32.06 -3.24
C VAL A 152 3.41 31.65 -3.01
N LYS A 153 2.67 31.39 -4.10
CA LYS A 153 1.28 30.95 -3.97
C LYS A 153 1.17 29.55 -3.35
N ALA A 154 2.11 28.66 -3.67
CA ALA A 154 2.18 27.35 -3.02
C ALA A 154 2.31 27.49 -1.50
N ALA A 155 3.24 28.32 -1.02
CA ALA A 155 3.41 28.58 0.42
C ALA A 155 2.15 29.18 1.08
N GLU A 156 1.45 30.09 0.39
CA GLU A 156 0.21 30.68 0.88
C GLU A 156 -0.90 29.64 1.07
N ASN A 157 -1.08 28.75 0.08
CA ASN A 157 -2.10 27.72 0.12
C ASN A 157 -1.76 26.61 1.12
N CYS A 158 -0.50 26.16 1.19
CA CYS A 158 -0.03 25.26 2.24
C CYS A 158 -0.29 25.81 3.64
N ARG A 159 -0.02 27.11 3.88
CA ARG A 159 -0.26 27.75 5.17
C ARG A 159 -1.74 27.73 5.57
N LYS A 160 -2.65 27.97 4.60
CA LYS A 160 -4.08 27.86 4.83
C LYS A 160 -4.49 26.42 5.16
N ALA A 161 -4.02 25.45 4.37
CA ALA A 161 -4.29 24.03 4.60
C ALA A 161 -3.78 23.60 6.00
N LEU A 162 -2.53 23.92 6.34
CA LEU A 162 -1.92 23.63 7.62
C LEU A 162 -2.73 24.20 8.80
N THR A 163 -3.17 25.46 8.67
CA THR A 163 -4.00 26.11 9.70
C THR A 163 -5.31 25.37 9.95
N ILE A 164 -5.93 24.82 8.90
CA ILE A 164 -7.16 24.04 9.01
C ILE A 164 -6.88 22.69 9.71
N TYR A 165 -5.84 21.97 9.28
CA TYR A 165 -5.48 20.67 9.87
C TYR A 165 -5.11 20.79 11.36
N GLU A 166 -4.39 21.84 11.73
CA GLU A 166 -4.04 22.12 13.14
C GLU A 166 -5.28 22.39 13.98
N LYS A 167 -6.24 23.19 13.47
CA LYS A 167 -7.52 23.43 14.15
C LYS A 167 -8.37 22.16 14.31
N LEU A 168 -8.28 21.25 13.36
CA LEU A 168 -8.96 19.94 13.41
C LEU A 168 -8.26 18.94 14.34
N GLY A 169 -7.08 19.27 14.87
CA GLY A 169 -6.27 18.39 15.72
C GLY A 169 -5.76 17.15 14.99
N ARG A 170 -5.67 17.18 13.65
CA ARG A 170 -5.18 16.06 12.85
C ARG A 170 -3.67 15.95 12.97
N ASN A 171 -3.22 14.69 13.03
CA ASN A 171 -1.79 14.36 13.06
C ASN A 171 -1.60 13.02 12.29
N ASP A 172 -1.86 13.07 11.02
CA ASP A 172 -1.89 11.94 10.10
C ASP A 172 -1.00 12.18 8.87
N TYR A 173 -1.02 11.23 7.95
CA TYR A 173 -0.20 11.27 6.74
C TYR A 173 -0.51 12.49 5.85
N ASP A 174 -1.78 12.91 5.77
CA ASP A 174 -2.15 14.10 5.00
C ASP A 174 -1.48 15.36 5.56
N LEU A 175 -1.38 15.49 6.91
CA LEU A 175 -0.62 16.59 7.51
C LEU A 175 0.86 16.53 7.16
N ALA A 176 1.46 15.34 7.11
CA ALA A 176 2.86 15.20 6.71
C ALA A 176 3.07 15.70 5.28
N VAL A 177 2.19 15.33 4.34
CA VAL A 177 2.24 15.81 2.94
C VAL A 177 2.14 17.33 2.84
N ILE A 178 1.21 17.96 3.57
CA ILE A 178 1.10 19.44 3.59
C ILE A 178 2.40 20.06 4.10
N LEU A 179 3.02 19.48 5.12
CA LEU A 179 4.28 19.96 5.69
C LEU A 179 5.44 19.82 4.69
N MET A 180 5.50 18.74 3.91
CA MET A 180 6.48 18.53 2.84
C MET A 180 6.36 19.61 1.76
N HIS A 181 5.15 19.84 1.24
CA HIS A 181 4.91 20.89 0.25
C HIS A 181 5.22 22.28 0.82
N MET A 182 4.91 22.53 2.10
CA MET A 182 5.26 23.78 2.77
C MET A 182 6.78 23.94 2.94
N ALA A 183 7.50 22.86 3.24
CA ALA A 183 8.96 22.87 3.33
C ALA A 183 9.59 23.21 1.97
N GLU A 184 9.14 22.55 0.91
CA GLU A 184 9.63 22.82 -0.44
C GLU A 184 9.35 24.27 -0.85
N ALA A 185 8.13 24.75 -0.72
CA ALA A 185 7.78 26.14 -1.02
C ALA A 185 8.63 27.13 -0.22
N SER A 186 8.80 26.90 1.10
CA SER A 186 9.60 27.75 1.97
C SER A 186 11.08 27.82 1.56
N HIS A 187 11.65 26.68 1.15
CA HIS A 187 13.02 26.65 0.66
C HIS A 187 13.21 27.56 -0.57
N TYR A 188 12.29 27.50 -1.53
CA TYR A 188 12.42 28.26 -2.77
C TYR A 188 12.03 29.76 -2.65
N ILE A 189 11.45 30.17 -1.53
CA ILE A 189 11.21 31.60 -1.21
C ILE A 189 12.21 32.12 -0.16
N ASP A 190 13.43 31.55 -0.12
CA ASP A 190 14.53 31.93 0.75
C ASP A 190 14.26 31.80 2.26
N GLN A 191 13.30 30.95 2.65
CA GLN A 191 12.96 30.64 4.06
C GLN A 191 13.43 29.23 4.45
N THR A 192 14.65 28.84 4.08
CA THR A 192 15.16 27.46 4.25
C THR A 192 15.20 27.02 5.71
N SER A 193 15.44 27.94 6.66
CA SER A 193 15.40 27.59 8.10
C SER A 193 13.99 27.18 8.57
N GLU A 194 12.93 27.72 7.98
CA GLU A 194 11.55 27.28 8.22
C GLU A 194 11.27 25.97 7.48
N ALA A 195 11.79 25.81 6.26
CA ALA A 195 11.68 24.56 5.53
C ALA A 195 12.20 23.36 6.34
N ILE A 196 13.35 23.49 7.00
CA ILE A 196 13.91 22.46 7.90
C ILE A 196 12.92 22.10 9.02
N LYS A 197 12.24 23.07 9.62
CA LYS A 197 11.28 22.80 10.69
C LYS A 197 10.06 22.02 10.20
N TYR A 198 9.53 22.41 9.05
CA TYR A 198 8.40 21.71 8.43
C TYR A 198 8.79 20.28 8.03
N GLU A 199 9.95 20.11 7.43
CA GLU A 199 10.46 18.80 7.02
C GLU A 199 10.69 17.87 8.19
N LEU A 200 11.32 18.34 9.27
CA LEU A 200 11.51 17.55 10.49
C LEU A 200 10.18 17.13 11.12
N ARG A 201 9.17 18.03 11.09
CA ARG A 201 7.84 17.70 11.59
C ARG A 201 7.15 16.65 10.73
N SER A 202 7.26 16.75 9.40
CA SER A 202 6.76 15.77 8.45
C SER A 202 7.40 14.41 8.67
N LEU A 203 8.72 14.35 8.67
CA LEU A 203 9.49 13.12 8.90
C LEU A 203 9.15 12.44 10.23
N ASN A 204 8.90 13.22 11.30
CA ASN A 204 8.47 12.63 12.57
C ASN A 204 7.07 11.99 12.48
N ILE A 205 6.16 12.53 11.69
CA ILE A 205 4.83 11.96 11.44
C ILE A 205 4.97 10.70 10.60
N ILE A 206 5.71 10.78 9.48
CA ILE A 206 5.94 9.63 8.57
C ILE A 206 6.59 8.48 9.32
N LYS A 207 7.64 8.75 10.12
CA LYS A 207 8.30 7.74 10.94
C LYS A 207 7.34 7.03 11.89
N LYS A 208 6.37 7.74 12.49
CA LYS A 208 5.39 7.15 13.41
C LYS A 208 4.33 6.32 12.70
N ILE A 209 3.97 6.66 11.47
CA ILE A 209 2.88 6.02 10.73
C ILE A 209 3.40 4.88 9.86
N CYS A 210 4.48 5.13 9.14
CA CYS A 210 5.02 4.23 8.13
C CYS A 210 6.26 3.46 8.61
N GLY A 211 6.96 3.97 9.63
CA GLY A 211 8.22 3.42 10.11
C GLY A 211 9.46 4.14 9.55
N GLU A 212 10.61 3.87 10.17
CA GLU A 212 11.88 4.48 9.77
C GLU A 212 12.49 3.85 8.50
N HIS A 213 12.15 2.56 8.21
CA HIS A 213 12.62 1.85 7.03
C HIS A 213 11.63 1.91 5.85
N SER A 214 10.54 2.67 5.98
CA SER A 214 9.55 2.84 4.92
C SER A 214 10.14 3.62 3.73
N ASP A 215 9.59 3.36 2.54
CA ASP A 215 9.97 4.10 1.34
C ASP A 215 9.64 5.59 1.50
N GLU A 216 8.49 5.90 2.07
CA GLU A 216 8.04 7.25 2.34
C GLU A 216 9.02 8.04 3.21
N TYR A 217 9.58 7.41 4.25
CA TYR A 217 10.56 8.07 5.12
C TYR A 217 11.90 8.27 4.41
N LEU A 218 12.35 7.26 3.65
CA LEU A 218 13.62 7.29 2.93
C LEU A 218 13.60 8.29 1.76
N GLU A 219 12.45 8.46 1.08
CA GLU A 219 12.28 9.41 -0.03
C GLU A 219 12.36 10.86 0.43
N GLU A 220 12.01 11.17 1.68
CA GLU A 220 12.00 12.53 2.22
C GLU A 220 13.35 12.97 2.84
N LEU A 221 14.16 12.06 3.35
CA LEU A 221 15.45 12.40 3.94
C LEU A 221 16.39 13.22 3.03
N PRO A 222 16.46 12.98 1.70
CA PRO A 222 17.27 13.80 0.79
C PRO A 222 16.86 15.28 0.75
N TYR A 223 15.56 15.60 0.96
CA TYR A 223 15.12 16.99 1.02
C TYR A 223 15.63 17.67 2.29
N LEU A 224 15.57 16.99 3.43
CA LEU A 224 16.16 17.50 4.67
C LEU A 224 17.69 17.73 4.54
N HIS A 225 18.41 16.80 3.90
CA HIS A 225 19.84 16.96 3.60
C HIS A 225 20.10 18.20 2.73
N LYS A 226 19.32 18.38 1.66
CA LYS A 226 19.38 19.54 0.77
C LYS A 226 19.18 20.84 1.54
N TYR A 227 18.21 20.89 2.44
CA TYR A 227 17.91 22.09 3.22
C TYR A 227 19.02 22.43 4.21
N TYR A 228 19.62 21.45 4.92
CA TYR A 228 20.77 21.69 5.79
C TYR A 228 21.99 22.19 4.99
N THR A 229 22.23 21.59 3.83
CA THR A 229 23.31 22.02 2.93
C THR A 229 23.11 23.47 2.47
N ALA A 230 21.90 23.86 2.14
CA ALA A 230 21.58 25.22 1.68
C ALA A 230 21.79 26.31 2.74
N VAL A 231 21.70 25.95 4.03
CA VAL A 231 22.00 26.88 5.14
C VAL A 231 23.43 26.71 5.69
N ASN A 232 24.30 25.95 5.01
CA ASN A 232 25.67 25.63 5.42
C ASN A 232 25.77 24.93 6.80
N ASP A 233 24.76 24.16 7.19
CA ASP A 233 24.78 23.33 8.40
C ASP A 233 25.38 21.95 8.04
N GLU A 234 26.70 21.94 7.80
CA GLU A 234 27.45 20.73 7.39
C GLU A 234 27.31 19.58 8.40
N LYS A 235 27.21 19.90 9.69
CA LYS A 235 27.07 18.88 10.74
C LYS A 235 25.76 18.12 10.60
N ASN A 236 24.64 18.80 10.48
CA ASN A 236 23.34 18.15 10.36
C ASN A 236 23.15 17.54 8.97
N ALA A 237 23.68 18.15 7.90
CA ALA A 237 23.71 17.54 6.57
C ALA A 237 24.43 16.19 6.59
N LYS A 238 25.61 16.11 7.22
CA LYS A 238 26.35 14.86 7.35
C LYS A 238 25.61 13.80 8.17
N LEU A 239 24.95 14.18 9.26
CA LEU A 239 24.13 13.25 10.05
C LEU A 239 22.97 12.64 9.23
N VAL A 240 22.32 13.44 8.39
CA VAL A 240 21.26 12.94 7.49
C VAL A 240 21.83 12.04 6.41
N GLU A 241 22.96 12.39 5.80
CA GLU A 241 23.65 11.55 4.81
C GLU A 241 24.02 10.18 5.39
N ASP A 242 24.64 10.15 6.58
CA ASP A 242 25.01 8.92 7.26
C ASP A 242 23.77 8.09 7.61
N LYS A 243 22.66 8.74 7.98
CA LYS A 243 21.39 8.07 8.23
C LYS A 243 20.81 7.43 6.96
N ILE A 244 20.81 8.14 5.85
CA ILE A 244 20.38 7.58 4.54
C ILE A 244 21.21 6.35 4.17
N ALA A 245 22.54 6.46 4.29
CA ALA A 245 23.45 5.35 3.98
C ALA A 245 23.19 4.12 4.87
N ARG A 246 22.97 4.34 6.19
CA ARG A 246 22.64 3.28 7.14
C ARG A 246 21.32 2.61 6.79
N LEU A 247 20.24 3.37 6.60
CA LEU A 247 18.92 2.82 6.32
C LEU A 247 18.87 2.07 4.98
N ASN A 248 19.54 2.57 3.94
CA ASN A 248 19.65 1.86 2.67
C ASN A 248 20.37 0.51 2.83
N LYS A 249 21.47 0.47 3.59
CA LYS A 249 22.19 -0.76 3.89
C LYS A 249 21.30 -1.74 4.67
N GLU A 250 20.63 -1.27 5.71
CA GLU A 250 19.70 -2.06 6.53
C GLU A 250 18.55 -2.64 5.68
N LYS A 251 18.03 -1.85 4.72
CA LYS A 251 17.01 -2.30 3.77
C LYS A 251 17.54 -3.38 2.81
N GLU A 252 18.75 -3.22 2.30
CA GLU A 252 19.43 -4.26 1.48
C GLU A 252 19.65 -5.56 2.27
N GLU A 253 19.89 -5.46 3.57
CA GLU A 253 20.03 -6.59 4.48
C GLU A 253 18.68 -7.21 4.86
N GLY A 254 17.55 -6.63 4.43
CA GLY A 254 16.20 -7.10 4.73
C GLY A 254 15.70 -6.71 6.12
N ILE A 255 16.29 -5.68 6.72
CA ILE A 255 15.84 -5.10 7.99
C ILE A 255 14.65 -4.17 7.70
N VAL A 256 13.58 -4.34 8.48
CA VAL A 256 12.35 -3.56 8.40
C VAL A 256 11.90 -3.15 9.81
N ASP A 257 10.89 -2.28 9.90
CA ASP A 257 10.33 -1.86 11.18
C ASP A 257 9.41 -2.94 11.76
N LEU A 258 10.01 -3.98 12.34
CA LEU A 258 9.26 -4.97 13.09
C LEU A 258 9.10 -4.54 14.55
N PRO A 259 7.94 -4.80 15.16
CA PRO A 259 7.74 -4.56 16.58
C PRO A 259 8.66 -5.44 17.42
N GLU A 260 9.11 -4.90 18.56
CA GLU A 260 9.87 -5.66 19.54
C GLU A 260 9.00 -6.73 20.19
N PRO A 261 9.52 -7.94 20.42
CA PRO A 261 8.77 -9.00 21.08
C PRO A 261 8.35 -8.60 22.51
N ILE A 262 7.07 -8.68 22.78
CA ILE A 262 6.47 -8.39 24.11
C ILE A 262 5.81 -9.62 24.68
N ILE A 263 5.71 -9.69 26.01
CA ILE A 263 4.93 -10.70 26.71
C ILE A 263 3.57 -10.08 27.04
N PHE A 264 2.51 -10.61 26.44
CA PHE A 264 1.15 -10.13 26.63
C PHE A 264 0.56 -10.56 27.97
N LYS A 265 -0.03 -9.62 28.71
CA LYS A 265 -0.62 -9.86 30.04
C LYS A 265 -2.09 -10.23 29.96
N SER A 266 -2.73 -10.01 28.83
CA SER A 266 -4.15 -10.30 28.66
C SER A 266 -4.51 -10.44 27.18
N ALA A 267 -5.59 -11.18 26.89
CA ALA A 267 -6.15 -11.28 25.55
C ALA A 267 -6.60 -9.94 24.98
N LYS A 268 -6.98 -8.96 25.82
CA LYS A 268 -7.33 -7.62 25.39
C LYS A 268 -6.11 -6.87 24.85
N GLU A 269 -5.02 -6.87 25.62
CA GLU A 269 -3.74 -6.27 25.20
C GLU A 269 -3.24 -6.93 23.90
N CYS A 270 -3.31 -8.27 23.84
CA CYS A 270 -2.95 -9.04 22.65
C CYS A 270 -3.71 -8.58 21.39
N ARG A 271 -5.02 -8.32 21.52
CA ARG A 271 -5.87 -7.87 20.41
C ARG A 271 -5.48 -6.47 19.90
N GLU A 272 -5.05 -5.58 20.77
CA GLU A 272 -4.57 -4.24 20.41
C GLU A 272 -3.31 -4.30 19.52
N HIS A 273 -2.61 -5.45 19.51
CA HIS A 273 -1.40 -5.73 18.74
C HIS A 273 -1.59 -6.73 17.58
N ASN A 274 -2.82 -6.96 17.13
CA ASN A 274 -3.08 -7.86 16.00
C ASN A 274 -2.37 -7.39 14.71
N SER A 275 -2.27 -6.08 14.49
CA SER A 275 -1.54 -5.52 13.35
C SER A 275 -0.05 -5.83 13.42
N ASP A 276 0.56 -5.65 14.58
CA ASP A 276 1.98 -5.91 14.82
C ASP A 276 2.32 -7.39 14.62
N ALA A 277 1.45 -8.26 15.13
CA ALA A 277 1.57 -9.70 14.93
C ALA A 277 1.47 -10.08 13.45
N PHE A 278 0.56 -9.45 12.73
CA PHE A 278 0.39 -9.70 11.29
C PHE A 278 1.62 -9.29 10.47
N GLU A 279 2.27 -8.18 10.81
CA GLU A 279 3.53 -7.79 10.16
C GLU A 279 4.65 -8.78 10.47
N CYS A 280 4.80 -9.23 11.72
CA CYS A 280 5.75 -10.28 12.07
C CYS A 280 5.49 -11.60 11.35
N ILE A 281 4.21 -12.00 11.22
CA ILE A 281 3.80 -13.21 10.49
C ILE A 281 4.16 -13.09 9.01
N LYS A 282 3.86 -11.97 8.36
CA LYS A 282 4.22 -11.75 6.96
C LYS A 282 5.73 -11.80 6.76
N TYR A 283 6.48 -11.10 7.61
CA TYR A 283 7.94 -11.12 7.55
C TYR A 283 8.47 -12.56 7.65
N TYR A 284 8.05 -13.30 8.66
CA TYR A 284 8.51 -14.68 8.90
C TYR A 284 8.24 -15.60 7.70
N LEU A 285 7.04 -15.53 7.14
CA LEU A 285 6.61 -16.41 6.05
C LEU A 285 7.24 -16.07 4.69
N THR A 286 7.69 -14.83 4.49
CA THR A 286 8.23 -14.36 3.20
C THR A 286 9.75 -14.31 3.15
N HIS A 287 10.43 -14.41 4.29
CA HIS A 287 11.89 -14.33 4.36
C HIS A 287 12.53 -15.69 4.63
N LYS A 288 13.83 -15.80 4.34
CA LYS A 288 14.60 -17.00 4.67
C LYS A 288 14.86 -17.05 6.18
N VAL A 289 15.03 -18.27 6.71
CA VAL A 289 15.40 -18.49 8.13
C VAL A 289 16.74 -17.83 8.52
N SER A 290 17.56 -17.42 7.57
CA SER A 290 18.80 -16.67 7.80
C SER A 290 18.62 -15.15 7.77
N ALA A 291 17.40 -14.65 7.61
CA ALA A 291 17.12 -13.21 7.58
C ALA A 291 17.40 -12.56 8.95
N PRO A 292 17.88 -11.30 8.98
CA PRO A 292 18.37 -10.65 10.20
C PRO A 292 17.37 -10.62 11.36
N GLN A 293 16.08 -10.45 11.08
CA GLN A 293 15.03 -10.27 12.09
C GLN A 293 14.11 -11.49 12.22
N ILE A 294 14.50 -12.65 11.67
CA ILE A 294 13.67 -13.86 11.69
C ILE A 294 13.36 -14.32 13.12
N ASP A 295 14.34 -14.24 14.02
CA ASP A 295 14.16 -14.61 15.42
C ASP A 295 13.29 -13.61 16.20
N GLN A 296 13.38 -12.31 15.85
CA GLN A 296 12.51 -11.28 16.40
C GLN A 296 11.05 -11.55 16.03
N ALA A 297 10.79 -11.77 14.74
CA ALA A 297 9.47 -12.12 14.23
C ALA A 297 8.93 -13.42 14.88
N ALA A 298 9.77 -14.47 14.96
CA ALA A 298 9.40 -15.74 15.58
C ALA A 298 8.94 -15.57 17.03
N ARG A 299 9.71 -14.84 17.84
CA ARG A 299 9.37 -14.58 19.26
C ARG A 299 8.08 -13.80 19.39
N TYR A 300 7.87 -12.80 18.54
CA TYR A 300 6.63 -12.04 18.56
C TYR A 300 5.42 -12.93 18.25
N ILE A 301 5.51 -13.74 17.18
CA ILE A 301 4.46 -14.66 16.76
C ILE A 301 4.10 -15.64 17.88
N LEU A 302 5.11 -16.24 18.50
CA LEU A 302 4.88 -17.21 19.57
C LEU A 302 4.21 -16.58 20.78
N ASN A 303 4.73 -15.44 21.26
CA ASN A 303 4.16 -14.73 22.42
C ASN A 303 2.71 -14.29 22.14
N TRP A 304 2.46 -13.78 20.92
CA TRP A 304 1.14 -13.32 20.53
C TRP A 304 0.16 -14.48 20.36
N SER A 305 0.56 -15.55 19.67
CA SER A 305 -0.32 -16.71 19.42
C SER A 305 -0.69 -17.46 20.71
N GLU A 306 0.21 -17.50 21.69
CA GLU A 306 -0.05 -18.11 23.02
C GLU A 306 -1.08 -17.30 23.82
N ALA A 307 -1.01 -15.96 23.76
CA ALA A 307 -1.88 -15.08 24.54
C ALA A 307 -3.18 -14.70 23.81
N SER A 308 -3.28 -14.94 22.51
CA SER A 308 -4.40 -14.50 21.68
C SER A 308 -5.67 -15.31 21.98
N ALA A 309 -6.80 -14.58 22.12
CA ALA A 309 -8.14 -15.20 22.12
C ALA A 309 -8.76 -15.21 20.71
N ASP A 310 -8.13 -14.56 19.75
CA ASP A 310 -8.65 -14.36 18.38
C ASP A 310 -8.23 -15.51 17.44
N VAL A 311 -7.24 -16.32 17.84
CA VAL A 311 -6.81 -17.50 17.10
C VAL A 311 -6.74 -18.74 18.00
N THR A 312 -7.03 -19.90 17.43
CA THR A 312 -6.84 -21.22 18.07
C THR A 312 -6.10 -22.11 17.09
N ILE A 313 -4.90 -22.55 17.48
CA ILE A 313 -4.05 -23.37 16.64
C ILE A 313 -3.97 -24.78 17.26
N ASN A 314 -4.39 -25.77 16.49
CA ASN A 314 -4.30 -27.17 16.89
C ASN A 314 -3.00 -27.77 16.33
N ILE A 315 -2.13 -28.24 17.23
CA ILE A 315 -0.93 -29.01 16.88
C ILE A 315 -1.24 -30.47 17.15
N GLY A 316 -1.87 -31.10 16.16
CA GLY A 316 -2.24 -32.52 16.27
C GLY A 316 -1.05 -33.47 16.11
N LYS A 317 -1.33 -34.77 16.17
CA LYS A 317 -0.29 -35.81 16.06
C LYS A 317 0.47 -35.76 14.73
N GLU A 318 -0.20 -35.42 13.65
CA GLU A 318 0.42 -35.31 12.31
C GLU A 318 1.42 -34.16 12.24
N MET A 319 1.15 -33.02 12.92
CA MET A 319 2.04 -31.88 12.95
C MET A 319 3.14 -32.00 14.03
N ALA A 320 3.06 -32.99 14.95
CA ALA A 320 4.05 -33.20 15.99
C ALA A 320 5.51 -33.33 15.48
N PRO A 321 5.80 -33.89 14.27
CA PRO A 321 7.16 -33.91 13.73
C PRO A 321 7.77 -32.52 13.48
N LEU A 322 6.94 -31.47 13.35
CA LEU A 322 7.42 -30.09 13.22
C LEU A 322 7.98 -29.52 14.54
N ALA A 323 7.56 -30.07 15.69
CA ALA A 323 8.03 -29.68 17.01
C ALA A 323 9.42 -30.25 17.37
N SER A 324 10.17 -30.74 16.38
CA SER A 324 11.51 -31.28 16.57
C SER A 324 12.50 -30.19 16.99
N GLU A 325 13.31 -30.45 18.01
CA GLU A 325 14.40 -29.57 18.44
C GLU A 325 15.41 -29.28 17.32
N LYS A 326 15.50 -30.16 16.32
CA LYS A 326 16.41 -29.97 15.18
C LYS A 326 15.97 -28.88 14.22
N ASN A 327 14.64 -28.62 14.12
CA ASN A 327 14.08 -27.69 13.13
C ASN A 327 12.90 -26.89 13.69
N PRO A 328 13.09 -26.10 14.76
CA PRO A 328 12.00 -25.36 15.42
C PRO A 328 11.36 -24.31 14.47
N ALA A 329 12.09 -23.87 13.45
CA ALA A 329 11.61 -22.90 12.48
C ALA A 329 10.34 -23.36 11.74
N TYR A 330 10.17 -24.68 11.55
CA TYR A 330 8.99 -25.18 10.82
C TYR A 330 7.74 -25.27 11.69
N LEU A 331 7.91 -25.43 13.00
CA LEU A 331 6.78 -25.28 13.92
C LEU A 331 6.30 -23.83 13.95
N VAL A 332 7.23 -22.87 14.04
CA VAL A 332 6.89 -21.45 13.97
C VAL A 332 6.23 -21.11 12.63
N ALA A 333 6.74 -21.64 11.52
CA ALA A 333 6.14 -21.43 10.20
C ALA A 333 4.71 -22.00 10.12
N TYR A 334 4.46 -23.16 10.72
CA TYR A 334 3.11 -23.73 10.79
C TYR A 334 2.17 -22.84 11.60
N ILE A 335 2.60 -22.43 12.80
CA ILE A 335 1.85 -21.49 13.65
C ILE A 335 1.58 -20.19 12.89
N ALA A 336 2.61 -19.60 12.28
CA ALA A 336 2.48 -18.38 11.48
C ALA A 336 1.50 -18.54 10.32
N SER A 337 1.54 -19.68 9.60
CA SER A 337 0.62 -19.96 8.49
C SER A 337 -0.83 -20.06 8.96
N CYS A 338 -1.08 -20.73 10.09
CA CYS A 338 -2.41 -20.80 10.68
C CYS A 338 -2.91 -19.42 11.13
N CYS A 339 -2.06 -18.64 11.81
CA CYS A 339 -2.38 -17.28 12.24
C CYS A 339 -2.67 -16.37 11.04
N TYR A 340 -1.85 -16.46 9.98
CA TYR A 340 -2.05 -15.69 8.77
C TYR A 340 -3.46 -15.91 8.19
N VAL A 341 -3.85 -17.17 8.02
CA VAL A 341 -5.17 -17.50 7.47
C VAL A 341 -6.28 -17.05 8.41
N CYS A 342 -6.16 -17.31 9.73
CA CYS A 342 -7.17 -16.88 10.69
C CYS A 342 -7.38 -15.35 10.68
N LEU A 343 -6.31 -14.56 10.62
CA LEU A 343 -6.40 -13.10 10.62
C LEU A 343 -6.92 -12.55 9.29
N THR A 344 -6.54 -13.13 8.15
CA THR A 344 -7.01 -12.67 6.84
C THR A 344 -8.47 -12.99 6.57
N GLU A 345 -8.94 -14.15 7.04
CA GLU A 345 -10.32 -14.61 6.84
C GLU A 345 -11.24 -14.22 8.02
N ASN A 346 -10.68 -13.51 9.02
CA ASN A 346 -11.41 -13.10 10.24
C ASN A 346 -12.09 -14.28 10.95
N MET A 347 -11.34 -15.36 11.12
CA MET A 347 -11.80 -16.60 11.75
C MET A 347 -10.93 -16.94 12.97
N LYS A 348 -11.54 -17.61 13.96
CA LYS A 348 -10.84 -17.99 15.19
C LYS A 348 -10.10 -19.32 15.08
N GLU A 349 -10.61 -20.26 14.32
CA GLU A 349 -10.09 -21.62 14.15
C GLU A 349 -10.25 -22.02 12.69
N LEU A 350 -9.26 -22.73 12.15
CA LEU A 350 -9.29 -23.18 10.78
C LEU A 350 -10.37 -24.26 10.57
N ASP A 351 -11.13 -24.14 9.51
CA ASP A 351 -11.89 -25.23 8.92
C ASP A 351 -11.01 -26.08 7.98
N GLU A 352 -11.58 -27.09 7.38
CA GLU A 352 -10.86 -28.01 6.49
C GLU A 352 -10.21 -27.31 5.31
N GLN A 353 -10.90 -26.37 4.67
CA GLN A 353 -10.38 -25.65 3.49
C GLN A 353 -9.23 -24.73 3.90
N HIS A 354 -9.39 -24.00 4.98
CA HIS A 354 -8.38 -23.05 5.47
C HIS A 354 -7.17 -23.76 6.09
N PHE A 355 -7.34 -24.95 6.65
CA PHE A 355 -6.22 -25.79 7.05
C PHE A 355 -5.35 -26.19 5.84
N ILE A 356 -5.97 -26.58 4.72
CA ILE A 356 -5.24 -26.88 3.48
C ILE A 356 -4.46 -25.64 3.00
N GLN A 357 -5.09 -24.46 3.04
CA GLN A 357 -4.42 -23.21 2.69
C GLN A 357 -3.21 -22.92 3.60
N ALA A 358 -3.35 -23.10 4.91
CA ALA A 358 -2.24 -22.93 5.85
C ALA A 358 -1.07 -23.88 5.56
N ILE A 359 -1.35 -25.14 5.20
CA ILE A 359 -0.30 -26.10 4.80
C ILE A 359 0.36 -25.68 3.47
N ASP A 360 -0.37 -25.16 2.52
CA ASP A 360 0.23 -24.64 1.26
C ASP A 360 1.19 -23.49 1.54
N ILE A 361 0.84 -22.57 2.45
CA ILE A 361 1.72 -21.47 2.89
C ILE A 361 2.98 -22.04 3.58
N LEU A 362 2.81 -22.99 4.48
CA LEU A 362 3.94 -23.68 5.13
C LEU A 362 4.89 -24.31 4.10
N LEU A 363 4.36 -24.97 3.09
CA LEU A 363 5.18 -25.60 2.04
C LEU A 363 5.90 -24.56 1.16
N GLN A 364 5.31 -23.39 0.95
CA GLN A 364 5.97 -22.28 0.27
C GLN A 364 7.17 -21.78 1.08
N PHE A 365 7.02 -21.66 2.41
CA PHE A 365 8.12 -21.32 3.31
C PHE A 365 9.19 -22.44 3.35
N TYR A 366 8.78 -23.71 3.39
CA TYR A 366 9.68 -24.84 3.49
C TYR A 366 10.63 -24.99 2.31
N LYS A 367 10.11 -24.87 1.09
CA LYS A 367 10.88 -25.10 -0.15
C LYS A 367 12.23 -24.37 -0.20
N PRO A 368 12.31 -23.04 -0.03
CA PRO A 368 13.58 -22.31 -0.07
C PRO A 368 14.44 -22.52 1.18
N ASN A 369 13.85 -22.95 2.31
CA ASN A 369 14.52 -23.04 3.61
C ASN A 369 15.06 -24.45 3.93
N SER A 370 14.56 -25.49 3.27
CA SER A 370 14.93 -26.89 3.55
C SER A 370 16.43 -27.19 3.35
N GLN A 371 17.11 -26.43 2.50
CA GLN A 371 18.57 -26.55 2.31
C GLN A 371 19.37 -25.90 3.44
N LEU A 372 18.80 -24.93 4.15
CA LEU A 372 19.46 -24.20 5.24
C LEU A 372 19.26 -24.88 6.59
N THR A 373 18.09 -25.44 6.85
CA THR A 373 17.69 -25.98 8.15
C THR A 373 17.58 -27.48 8.19
N GLY A 374 17.67 -28.14 7.02
CA GLY A 374 17.48 -29.60 6.91
C GLY A 374 16.06 -29.99 6.51
N LYS A 375 15.94 -31.24 6.08
CA LYS A 375 14.68 -31.81 5.58
C LYS A 375 13.85 -32.39 6.70
N VAL A 376 12.53 -32.26 6.58
CA VAL A 376 11.53 -32.87 7.43
C VAL A 376 10.70 -33.84 6.61
N ASP A 377 10.70 -35.12 6.98
CA ASP A 377 10.07 -36.20 6.19
C ASP A 377 8.58 -35.95 5.92
N LEU A 378 7.86 -35.37 6.87
CA LEU A 378 6.46 -34.98 6.71
C LEU A 378 6.29 -33.98 5.56
N LEU A 379 7.09 -32.92 5.54
CA LEU A 379 6.98 -31.86 4.53
C LEU A 379 7.49 -32.34 3.16
N GLU A 380 8.55 -33.16 3.12
CA GLU A 380 9.00 -33.82 1.90
C GLU A 380 7.92 -34.75 1.31
N ASN A 381 7.19 -35.45 2.17
CA ASN A 381 6.05 -36.28 1.72
C ASN A 381 4.91 -35.41 1.17
N TYR A 382 4.59 -34.30 1.85
CA TYR A 382 3.56 -33.38 1.38
C TYR A 382 3.92 -32.76 0.03
N LEU A 383 5.17 -32.39 -0.22
CA LEU A 383 5.63 -31.92 -1.51
C LEU A 383 5.44 -32.98 -2.61
N LYS A 384 5.81 -34.24 -2.34
CA LYS A 384 5.59 -35.36 -3.28
C LYS A 384 4.10 -35.59 -3.57
N LEU A 385 3.24 -35.41 -2.58
CA LEU A 385 1.79 -35.52 -2.75
C LEU A 385 1.22 -34.35 -3.53
N GLN A 386 1.76 -33.12 -3.33
CA GLN A 386 1.41 -31.93 -4.11
C GLN A 386 1.73 -32.10 -5.58
N GLU A 387 2.93 -32.60 -5.91
CA GLU A 387 3.34 -32.91 -7.29
C GLU A 387 2.44 -33.93 -7.96
N LYS A 388 1.90 -34.89 -7.20
CA LYS A 388 0.99 -35.93 -7.68
C LYS A 388 -0.49 -35.52 -7.68
N GLY A 389 -0.81 -34.28 -7.27
CA GLY A 389 -2.20 -33.80 -7.14
C GLY A 389 -3.02 -34.54 -6.07
N LYS A 390 -2.35 -35.11 -5.04
CA LYS A 390 -2.99 -35.93 -4.00
C LYS A 390 -2.96 -35.27 -2.61
N LEU A 391 -2.27 -34.14 -2.47
CA LEU A 391 -2.07 -33.48 -1.17
C LEU A 391 -3.40 -33.12 -0.53
N GLU A 392 -4.26 -32.40 -1.25
CA GLU A 392 -5.55 -31.93 -0.71
C GLU A 392 -6.39 -33.10 -0.16
N LYS A 393 -6.52 -34.18 -0.90
CA LYS A 393 -7.25 -35.39 -0.45
C LYS A 393 -6.64 -35.98 0.84
N THR A 394 -5.32 -35.93 0.99
CA THR A 394 -4.63 -36.42 2.17
C THR A 394 -4.89 -35.50 3.37
N LEU A 395 -4.76 -34.16 3.17
CA LEU A 395 -4.99 -33.18 4.24
C LEU A 395 -6.42 -33.18 4.76
N ARG A 396 -7.42 -33.42 3.91
CA ARG A 396 -8.82 -33.60 4.33
C ARG A 396 -8.98 -34.75 5.34
N LYS A 397 -8.24 -35.87 5.13
CA LYS A 397 -8.25 -36.99 6.06
C LYS A 397 -7.54 -36.65 7.36
N VAL A 398 -6.38 -36.02 7.28
CA VAL A 398 -5.62 -35.55 8.46
C VAL A 398 -6.50 -34.66 9.34
N PHE A 399 -7.13 -33.65 8.74
CA PHE A 399 -8.02 -32.74 9.44
C PHE A 399 -9.19 -33.44 10.12
N ALA A 400 -9.82 -34.41 9.45
CA ALA A 400 -10.92 -35.21 10.00
C ALA A 400 -10.49 -36.13 11.15
N GLU A 401 -9.24 -36.60 11.16
CA GLU A 401 -8.68 -37.42 12.21
C GLU A 401 -8.27 -36.59 13.45
N GLU A 402 -7.80 -35.38 13.26
CA GLU A 402 -7.40 -34.49 14.37
C GLU A 402 -8.60 -33.88 15.13
N LYS A 403 -9.80 -33.87 14.54
CA LYS A 403 -11.04 -33.44 15.21
C LYS A 403 -11.79 -34.55 15.96
N LYS A 404 -11.29 -35.77 15.93
CA LYS A 404 -11.81 -36.91 16.72
C LYS A 404 -11.10 -37.05 18.07
#